data_9c0c22179c4f0a6897da70e7da3a89ee
#
_entry.id   9c0c22179c4f0a6897da70e7da3a89ee
#
_cell.length_a   1.000
_cell.length_b   1.000
_cell.length_c   1.000
_cell.angle_alpha   90.00
_cell.angle_beta   90.00
_cell.angle_gamma   90.00
#
_symmetry.space_group_name_H-M   'P 1'
#
loop_
_entity.id
_entity.type
_entity.pdbx_description
1 polymer ?
#
loop_
_entity_poly.entity_id
_entity_poly.type
_entity_poly.pdbx_seq_one_letter_code
_entity_poly.pdbx_strand_id
1 'polypeptide(L)'
;SGGDPGVFAMAAAVCEAVEAGPPAWRALEIAVVPGVTAMLAVAARCGAPLGHDFCAISLSDNLKPWAVVEARLRAVATAGFVIALYNPVSRARPWQLDRAFEILREVLPGTGLVVFGRAAGREDERIAVTPLARAEAGMADMATCVIVGSPATRIIPREGLPPLVYTPRF
;
A
#
# COMPACT_ATOMS: atom_id res chain seq x y z
N SER A 1 -9.11 3.11 -15.05
CA SER A 1 -8.65 3.32 -13.69
C SER A 1 -7.22 3.85 -13.72
N GLY A 2 -6.83 4.65 -12.74
CA GLY A 2 -5.43 5.06 -12.59
C GLY A 2 -4.59 3.91 -12.03
N GLY A 3 -3.29 3.85 -12.37
CA GLY A 3 -2.39 2.79 -11.96
C GLY A 3 -2.62 1.48 -12.72
N ASP A 4 -2.41 0.34 -12.06
CA ASP A 4 -2.62 -0.99 -12.64
C ASP A 4 -4.06 -1.45 -12.41
N PRO A 5 -4.80 -1.86 -13.46
CA PRO A 5 -6.20 -2.29 -13.32
C PRO A 5 -6.37 -3.62 -12.58
N GLY A 6 -5.31 -4.43 -12.45
CA GLY A 6 -5.31 -5.70 -11.71
C GLY A 6 -5.00 -5.57 -10.21
N VAL A 7 -4.56 -4.40 -9.74
CA VAL A 7 -4.16 -4.20 -8.34
C VAL A 7 -5.21 -3.37 -7.58
N PHE A 8 -6.11 -4.04 -6.86
CA PHE A 8 -7.23 -3.45 -6.11
C PHE A 8 -8.10 -2.49 -6.95
N ALA A 9 -8.29 -2.80 -8.23
CA ALA A 9 -8.95 -1.97 -9.23
C ALA A 9 -9.98 -2.77 -10.05
N MET A 10 -10.35 -2.27 -11.22
CA MET A 10 -11.54 -2.73 -11.96
C MET A 10 -11.41 -4.11 -12.63
N ALA A 11 -10.19 -4.64 -12.88
CA ALA A 11 -10.05 -5.89 -13.63
C ALA A 11 -10.75 -7.08 -12.95
N ALA A 12 -10.62 -7.22 -11.63
CA ALA A 12 -11.31 -8.26 -10.88
C ALA A 12 -12.84 -8.11 -10.96
N ALA A 13 -13.36 -6.89 -10.82
CA ALA A 13 -14.80 -6.64 -10.93
C ALA A 13 -15.37 -6.96 -12.33
N VAL A 14 -14.58 -6.72 -13.39
CA VAL A 14 -14.96 -7.13 -14.76
C VAL A 14 -15.00 -8.65 -14.86
N CYS A 15 -13.99 -9.36 -14.33
CA CYS A 15 -13.98 -10.83 -14.33
C CYS A 15 -15.18 -11.40 -13.54
N GLU A 16 -15.46 -10.87 -12.35
CA GLU A 16 -16.62 -11.26 -11.53
C GLU A 16 -17.94 -11.03 -12.28
N ALA A 17 -18.08 -9.90 -12.98
CA ALA A 17 -19.27 -9.61 -13.79
C ALA A 17 -19.43 -10.61 -14.95
N VAL A 18 -18.34 -10.98 -15.62
CA VAL A 18 -18.37 -11.98 -16.71
C VAL A 18 -18.72 -13.38 -16.18
N GLU A 19 -18.19 -13.73 -14.99
CA GLU A 19 -18.49 -15.02 -14.35
C GLU A 19 -19.98 -15.14 -13.97
N ALA A 20 -20.53 -14.10 -13.36
CA ALA A 20 -21.90 -14.08 -12.85
C ALA A 20 -22.95 -13.68 -13.91
N GLY A 21 -22.52 -13.10 -15.03
CA GLY A 21 -23.39 -12.54 -16.07
C GLY A 21 -23.88 -13.56 -17.11
N PRO A 22 -24.58 -13.06 -18.15
CA PRO A 22 -25.07 -13.91 -19.23
C PRO A 22 -23.94 -14.71 -19.89
N PRO A 23 -24.18 -15.99 -20.31
CA PRO A 23 -23.15 -16.83 -20.94
C PRO A 23 -22.44 -16.19 -22.13
N ALA A 24 -23.11 -15.33 -22.86
CA ALA A 24 -22.53 -14.59 -24.01
C ALA A 24 -21.34 -13.69 -23.61
N TRP A 25 -21.28 -13.21 -22.37
CA TRP A 25 -20.16 -12.36 -21.91
C TRP A 25 -18.85 -13.12 -21.84
N ARG A 26 -18.86 -14.45 -21.68
CA ARG A 26 -17.67 -15.29 -21.68
C ARG A 26 -16.98 -15.38 -23.06
N ALA A 27 -17.68 -14.96 -24.12
CA ALA A 27 -17.11 -14.88 -25.47
C ALA A 27 -16.50 -13.49 -25.79
N LEU A 28 -16.59 -12.54 -24.86
CA LEU A 28 -15.98 -11.22 -25.04
C LEU A 28 -14.44 -11.32 -24.97
N GLU A 29 -13.77 -10.65 -25.91
CA GLU A 29 -12.33 -10.47 -25.82
C GLU A 29 -12.02 -9.43 -24.72
N ILE A 30 -11.39 -9.87 -23.65
CA ILE A 30 -11.03 -9.01 -22.51
C ILE A 30 -9.52 -9.07 -22.31
N ALA A 31 -8.87 -7.91 -22.45
CA ALA A 31 -7.43 -7.76 -22.18
C ALA A 31 -7.20 -6.81 -21.01
N VAL A 32 -6.34 -7.23 -20.07
CA VAL A 32 -5.87 -6.38 -18.98
C VAL A 32 -4.52 -5.79 -19.40
N VAL A 33 -4.49 -4.50 -19.66
CA VAL A 33 -3.25 -3.78 -19.98
C VAL A 33 -2.60 -3.36 -18.68
N PRO A 34 -1.36 -3.84 -18.36
CA PRO A 34 -0.70 -3.52 -17.09
C PRO A 34 -0.32 -2.05 -17.00
N GLY A 35 -0.25 -1.54 -15.78
CA GLY A 35 0.17 -0.18 -15.48
C GLY A 35 1.07 -0.11 -14.25
N VAL A 36 1.56 1.08 -13.92
CA VAL A 36 2.35 1.29 -12.71
C VAL A 36 1.41 1.47 -11.52
N THR A 37 1.38 0.49 -10.63
CA THR A 37 0.58 0.56 -9.40
C THR A 37 1.18 1.54 -8.39
N ALA A 38 0.35 2.08 -7.50
CA ALA A 38 0.72 3.14 -6.56
C ALA A 38 1.95 2.79 -5.69
N MET A 39 2.07 1.55 -5.20
CA MET A 39 3.23 1.16 -4.38
C MET A 39 4.55 1.26 -5.15
N LEU A 40 4.56 0.90 -6.44
CA LEU A 40 5.77 1.00 -7.28
C LEU A 40 6.09 2.47 -7.59
N ALA A 41 5.06 3.28 -7.86
CA ALA A 41 5.24 4.71 -8.08
C ALA A 41 5.83 5.41 -6.84
N VAL A 42 5.30 5.11 -5.64
CA VAL A 42 5.81 5.65 -4.36
C VAL A 42 7.22 5.14 -4.07
N ALA A 43 7.48 3.86 -4.24
CA ALA A 43 8.81 3.28 -4.02
C ALA A 43 9.88 3.95 -4.89
N ALA A 44 9.59 4.17 -6.17
CA ALA A 44 10.50 4.83 -7.10
C ALA A 44 10.83 6.29 -6.71
N ARG A 45 9.95 6.97 -5.94
CA ARG A 45 10.17 8.35 -5.48
C ARG A 45 11.04 8.46 -4.23
N CYS A 46 11.12 7.40 -3.43
CA CYS A 46 11.87 7.43 -2.18
C CYS A 46 13.08 6.49 -2.15
N GLY A 47 13.32 5.71 -3.20
CA GLY A 47 14.45 4.78 -3.28
C GLY A 47 14.06 3.36 -3.67
N ALA A 48 14.35 2.39 -2.79
CA ALA A 48 14.05 0.97 -3.00
C ALA A 48 13.47 0.31 -1.72
N PRO A 49 12.38 0.83 -1.14
CA PRO A 49 11.78 0.23 0.06
C PRO A 49 11.27 -1.19 -0.19
N LEU A 50 10.92 -1.52 -1.44
CA LEU A 50 10.46 -2.85 -1.87
C LEU A 50 11.62 -3.75 -2.35
N GLY A 51 12.83 -3.54 -1.85
CA GLY A 51 14.02 -4.29 -2.26
C GLY A 51 14.13 -5.71 -1.71
N HIS A 52 13.27 -6.10 -0.77
CA HIS A 52 13.12 -7.44 -0.21
C HIS A 52 11.68 -7.92 -0.36
N ASP A 53 11.31 -9.05 0.26
CA ASP A 53 9.94 -9.57 0.21
C ASP A 53 8.92 -8.53 0.70
N PHE A 54 7.88 -8.33 -0.09
CA PHE A 54 6.84 -7.37 0.21
C PHE A 54 5.46 -7.91 -0.12
N CYS A 55 4.44 -7.29 0.45
CA CYS A 55 3.05 -7.59 0.15
C CYS A 55 2.21 -6.31 0.00
N ALA A 56 1.06 -6.43 -0.62
CA ALA A 56 0.06 -5.37 -0.74
C ALA A 56 -1.23 -5.76 0.00
N ILE A 57 -1.72 -4.87 0.86
CA ILE A 57 -2.97 -5.06 1.61
C ILE A 57 -3.87 -3.85 1.39
N SER A 58 -5.11 -4.09 0.94
CA SER A 58 -6.13 -3.06 0.94
C SER A 58 -6.80 -2.98 2.31
N LEU A 59 -6.84 -1.79 2.90
CA LEU A 59 -7.54 -1.50 4.16
C LEU A 59 -9.06 -1.31 3.97
N SER A 60 -9.56 -1.42 2.74
CA SER A 60 -10.99 -1.40 2.49
C SER A 60 -11.66 -2.65 3.05
N ASP A 61 -12.67 -2.45 3.89
CA ASP A 61 -13.53 -3.48 4.48
C ASP A 61 -14.87 -3.67 3.76
N ASN A 62 -15.02 -3.07 2.56
CA ASN A 62 -16.24 -3.19 1.77
C ASN A 62 -16.51 -4.62 1.29
N LEU A 63 -15.45 -5.37 0.94
CA LEU A 63 -15.55 -6.71 0.34
C LEU A 63 -15.04 -7.82 1.25
N LYS A 64 -14.54 -7.49 2.44
CA LYS A 64 -14.02 -8.45 3.41
C LYS A 64 -14.15 -7.91 4.83
N PRO A 65 -14.43 -8.77 5.83
CA PRO A 65 -14.48 -8.34 7.23
C PRO A 65 -13.15 -7.77 7.71
N TRP A 66 -13.19 -6.74 8.56
CA TRP A 66 -12.00 -6.10 9.12
C TRP A 66 -11.07 -7.08 9.85
N ALA A 67 -11.64 -8.04 10.57
CA ALA A 67 -10.86 -9.10 11.25
C ALA A 67 -9.90 -9.85 10.30
N VAL A 68 -10.26 -10.01 9.03
CA VAL A 68 -9.39 -10.61 8.01
C VAL A 68 -8.21 -9.70 7.69
N VAL A 69 -8.44 -8.38 7.64
CA VAL A 69 -7.37 -7.39 7.45
C VAL A 69 -6.40 -7.41 8.63
N GLU A 70 -6.91 -7.39 9.87
CA GLU A 70 -6.09 -7.46 11.08
C GLU A 70 -5.21 -8.72 11.12
N ALA A 71 -5.81 -9.89 10.86
CA ALA A 71 -5.07 -11.16 10.83
C ALA A 71 -3.93 -11.13 9.79
N ARG A 72 -4.19 -10.56 8.61
CA ARG A 72 -3.18 -10.43 7.55
C ARG A 72 -2.07 -9.46 7.96
N LEU A 73 -2.41 -8.29 8.52
CA LEU A 73 -1.42 -7.31 9.00
C LEU A 73 -0.47 -7.93 10.02
N ARG A 74 -1.00 -8.66 11.03
CA ARG A 74 -0.18 -9.35 12.03
C ARG A 74 0.72 -10.40 11.41
N ALA A 75 0.19 -11.24 10.52
CA ALA A 75 0.94 -12.32 9.90
C ALA A 75 2.13 -11.81 9.08
N VAL A 76 1.91 -10.82 8.20
CA VAL A 76 2.97 -10.29 7.34
C VAL A 76 3.99 -9.43 8.11
N ALA A 77 3.55 -8.69 9.14
CA ALA A 77 4.46 -7.95 10.00
C ALA A 77 5.37 -8.90 10.78
N THR A 78 4.80 -9.97 11.36
CA THR A 78 5.57 -11.01 12.08
C THR A 78 6.55 -11.73 11.15
N ALA A 79 6.16 -11.97 9.89
CA ALA A 79 7.01 -12.59 8.88
C ALA A 79 8.10 -11.64 8.32
N GLY A 80 8.10 -10.35 8.70
CA GLY A 80 9.13 -9.39 8.29
C GLY A 80 8.96 -8.83 6.87
N PHE A 81 7.78 -8.89 6.29
CA PHE A 81 7.49 -8.29 4.98
C PHE A 81 7.48 -6.76 5.04
N VAL A 82 7.87 -6.13 3.95
CA VAL A 82 7.49 -4.74 3.67
C VAL A 82 6.03 -4.71 3.23
N ILE A 83 5.23 -3.80 3.78
CA ILE A 83 3.78 -3.81 3.61
C ILE A 83 3.32 -2.55 2.87
N ALA A 84 2.74 -2.69 1.69
CA ALA A 84 2.08 -1.60 0.99
C ALA A 84 0.59 -1.58 1.33
N LEU A 85 0.12 -0.50 1.96
CA LEU A 85 -1.27 -0.30 2.36
C LEU A 85 -2.00 0.56 1.33
N TYR A 86 -3.05 -0.01 0.76
CA TYR A 86 -3.94 0.65 -0.20
C TYR A 86 -5.26 1.04 0.47
N ASN A 87 -5.93 2.05 -0.09
CA ASN A 87 -7.19 2.58 0.42
C ASN A 87 -7.11 2.94 1.91
N PRO A 88 -6.09 3.72 2.32
CA PRO A 88 -5.78 3.90 3.73
C PRO A 88 -6.88 4.64 4.49
N VAL A 89 -7.49 5.64 3.88
CA VAL A 89 -8.51 6.49 4.50
C VAL A 89 -9.58 6.86 3.48
N SER A 90 -10.85 6.92 3.90
CA SER A 90 -11.94 7.56 3.16
C SER A 90 -12.92 8.23 4.12
N ARG A 91 -13.83 9.05 3.60
CA ARG A 91 -14.87 9.69 4.43
C ARG A 91 -15.73 8.66 5.19
N ALA A 92 -16.05 7.54 4.57
CA ALA A 92 -16.80 6.45 5.16
C ALA A 92 -15.96 5.53 6.05
N ARG A 93 -14.62 5.62 5.93
CA ARG A 93 -13.66 4.76 6.62
C ARG A 93 -12.48 5.59 7.15
N PRO A 94 -12.68 6.39 8.19
CA PRO A 94 -11.66 7.29 8.72
C PRO A 94 -10.68 6.61 9.69
N TRP A 95 -11.00 5.44 10.25
CA TRP A 95 -10.32 4.82 11.40
C TRP A 95 -9.38 3.66 11.02
N GLN A 96 -9.51 3.09 9.82
CA GLN A 96 -8.81 1.84 9.43
C GLN A 96 -7.29 1.99 9.44
N LEU A 97 -6.77 3.12 9.01
CA LEU A 97 -5.32 3.34 8.99
C LEU A 97 -4.74 3.47 10.40
N ASP A 98 -5.42 4.18 11.32
CA ASP A 98 -4.97 4.27 12.71
C ASP A 98 -4.99 2.89 13.36
N ARG A 99 -6.06 2.12 13.15
CA ARG A 99 -6.14 0.75 13.65
C ARG A 99 -5.04 -0.16 13.06
N ALA A 100 -4.73 0.00 11.77
CA ALA A 100 -3.62 -0.72 11.16
C ALA A 100 -2.27 -0.35 11.81
N PHE A 101 -2.03 0.94 12.10
CA PHE A 101 -0.81 1.36 12.80
C PHE A 101 -0.75 0.84 14.25
N GLU A 102 -1.86 0.81 14.97
CA GLU A 102 -1.91 0.19 16.31
C GLU A 102 -1.44 -1.26 16.25
N ILE A 103 -2.02 -2.07 15.34
CA ILE A 103 -1.66 -3.47 15.14
C ILE A 103 -0.18 -3.62 14.77
N LEU A 104 0.31 -2.79 13.86
CA LEU A 104 1.70 -2.86 13.42
C LEU A 104 2.68 -2.48 14.53
N ARG A 105 2.32 -1.54 15.42
CA ARG A 105 3.12 -1.16 16.60
C ARG A 105 3.21 -2.27 17.66
N GLU A 106 2.29 -3.22 17.68
CA GLU A 106 2.37 -4.40 18.58
C GLU A 106 3.46 -5.39 18.13
N VAL A 107 3.84 -5.35 16.83
CA VAL A 107 4.74 -6.33 16.20
C VAL A 107 6.05 -5.72 15.78
N LEU A 108 6.02 -4.52 15.22
CA LEU A 108 7.19 -3.83 14.66
C LEU A 108 7.74 -2.79 15.63
N PRO A 109 9.06 -2.51 15.61
CA PRO A 109 9.63 -1.46 16.43
C PRO A 109 9.07 -0.09 16.02
N GLY A 110 8.84 0.78 17.00
CA GLY A 110 8.33 2.14 16.76
C GLY A 110 9.26 3.01 15.91
N THR A 111 10.54 2.65 15.78
CA THR A 111 11.53 3.26 14.89
C THR A 111 11.41 2.79 13.45
N GLY A 112 10.60 1.75 13.15
CA GLY A 112 10.34 1.27 11.80
C GLY A 112 9.87 2.40 10.88
N LEU A 113 10.31 2.38 9.62
CA LEU A 113 10.04 3.47 8.69
C LEU A 113 8.67 3.30 8.01
N VAL A 114 7.94 4.40 7.91
CA VAL A 114 6.68 4.48 7.15
C VAL A 114 6.82 5.58 6.10
N VAL A 115 6.54 5.24 4.86
CA VAL A 115 6.51 6.17 3.72
C VAL A 115 5.07 6.45 3.34
N PHE A 116 4.68 7.72 3.32
CA PHE A 116 3.42 8.18 2.77
C PHE A 116 3.67 8.76 1.39
N GLY A 117 3.10 8.17 0.36
CA GLY A 117 3.18 8.66 -1.01
C GLY A 117 1.81 9.09 -1.50
N ARG A 118 1.57 10.41 -1.52
CA ARG A 118 0.36 10.99 -2.05
C ARG A 118 0.55 11.36 -3.50
N ALA A 119 -0.41 10.97 -4.34
CA ALA A 119 -0.50 11.34 -5.75
C ALA A 119 0.82 11.14 -6.54
N ALA A 120 1.57 10.06 -6.23
CA ALA A 120 2.88 9.79 -6.84
C ALA A 120 2.81 9.82 -8.39
N GLY A 121 3.69 10.62 -9.00
CA GLY A 121 3.73 10.85 -10.44
C GLY A 121 2.76 11.91 -10.97
N ARG A 122 2.11 12.69 -10.10
CA ARG A 122 1.21 13.81 -10.45
C ARG A 122 1.76 15.14 -9.95
N GLU A 123 1.17 16.26 -10.40
CA GLU A 123 1.61 17.62 -10.03
C GLU A 123 1.57 17.88 -8.51
N ASP A 124 0.61 17.29 -7.82
CA ASP A 124 0.41 17.43 -6.38
C ASP A 124 1.08 16.32 -5.56
N GLU A 125 2.10 15.66 -6.14
CA GLU A 125 2.90 14.62 -5.48
C GLU A 125 3.51 15.11 -4.16
N ARG A 126 3.36 14.27 -3.13
CA ARG A 126 4.03 14.47 -1.84
C ARG A 126 4.53 13.14 -1.31
N ILE A 127 5.80 13.11 -0.92
CA ILE A 127 6.42 11.96 -0.27
C ILE A 127 6.87 12.38 1.12
N ALA A 128 6.42 11.67 2.15
CA ALA A 128 6.84 11.87 3.52
C ALA A 128 7.33 10.57 4.14
N VAL A 129 8.38 10.64 4.94
CA VAL A 129 8.94 9.49 5.66
C VAL A 129 8.91 9.80 7.15
N THR A 130 8.38 8.88 7.96
CA THR A 130 8.28 9.05 9.40
C THR A 130 8.50 7.72 10.12
N PRO A 131 8.95 7.71 11.39
CA PRO A 131 8.92 6.51 12.22
C PRO A 131 7.49 6.02 12.47
N LEU A 132 7.28 4.72 12.58
CA LEU A 132 5.97 4.11 12.85
C LEU A 132 5.33 4.65 14.14
N ALA A 133 6.14 4.98 15.15
CA ALA A 133 5.65 5.59 16.38
C ALA A 133 4.96 6.95 16.19
N ARG A 134 5.27 7.67 15.10
CA ARG A 134 4.71 8.98 14.76
C ARG A 134 3.77 8.96 13.55
N ALA A 135 3.55 7.79 12.95
CA ALA A 135 2.65 7.65 11.81
C ALA A 135 1.18 7.80 12.29
N GLU A 136 0.41 8.63 11.61
CA GLU A 136 -0.98 8.95 11.93
C GLU A 136 -1.84 8.93 10.67
N ALA A 137 -3.13 8.57 10.79
CA ALA A 137 -4.04 8.56 9.65
C ALA A 137 -4.23 9.93 9.00
N GLY A 138 -4.09 11.02 9.77
CA GLY A 138 -4.15 12.38 9.27
C GLY A 138 -3.07 12.75 8.24
N MET A 139 -2.02 11.91 8.11
CA MET A 139 -0.97 12.07 7.08
C MET A 139 -1.36 11.49 5.71
N ALA A 140 -2.53 10.84 5.61
CA ALA A 140 -3.00 10.18 4.41
C ALA A 140 -4.39 10.67 3.99
N ASP A 141 -4.68 10.53 2.70
CA ASP A 141 -5.98 10.73 2.09
C ASP A 141 -6.29 9.61 1.08
N MET A 142 -7.36 9.76 0.31
CA MET A 142 -7.76 8.81 -0.75
C MET A 142 -6.73 8.65 -1.88
N ALA A 143 -5.84 9.62 -2.07
CA ALA A 143 -4.80 9.60 -3.09
C ALA A 143 -3.45 9.08 -2.55
N THR A 144 -3.42 8.58 -1.31
CA THR A 144 -2.20 8.14 -0.64
C THR A 144 -2.05 6.62 -0.70
N CYS A 145 -0.83 6.15 -1.00
CA CYS A 145 -0.38 4.79 -0.72
C CYS A 145 0.66 4.86 0.40
N VAL A 146 0.54 3.96 1.38
CA VAL A 146 1.45 3.92 2.53
C VAL A 146 2.33 2.68 2.44
N ILE A 147 3.65 2.84 2.59
CA ILE A 147 4.58 1.71 2.65
C ILE A 147 5.15 1.64 4.06
N VAL A 148 4.90 0.54 4.77
CA VAL A 148 5.50 0.25 6.07
C VAL A 148 6.69 -0.67 5.86
N GLY A 149 7.88 -0.20 6.24
CA GLY A 149 9.11 -0.96 6.12
C GLY A 149 9.15 -2.17 7.05
N SER A 150 9.95 -3.16 6.68
CA SER A 150 10.33 -4.27 7.56
C SER A 150 11.34 -3.78 8.63
N PRO A 151 11.66 -4.60 9.64
CA PRO A 151 12.73 -4.28 10.59
C PRO A 151 14.11 -4.02 9.96
N ALA A 152 14.34 -4.54 8.75
CA ALA A 152 15.57 -4.34 7.98
C ALA A 152 15.58 -3.06 7.13
N THR A 153 14.44 -2.38 6.97
CA THR A 153 14.33 -1.16 6.14
C THR A 153 15.15 -0.02 6.75
N ARG A 154 15.89 0.69 5.92
CA ARG A 154 16.85 1.73 6.30
C ARG A 154 16.60 3.03 5.55
N ILE A 155 17.08 4.13 6.14
CA ILE A 155 17.08 5.45 5.54
C ILE A 155 18.53 5.92 5.37
N ILE A 156 18.84 6.48 4.21
CA ILE A 156 20.12 7.12 3.90
C ILE A 156 19.85 8.61 3.83
N PRO A 157 20.29 9.40 4.85
CA PRO A 157 20.21 10.83 4.76
C PRO A 157 21.14 11.35 3.66
N ARG A 158 20.71 12.39 2.95
CA ARG A 158 21.51 13.06 1.89
C ARG A 158 21.47 14.56 2.08
N GLU A 159 22.62 15.19 2.02
CA GLU A 159 22.72 16.63 2.14
C GLU A 159 22.10 17.34 0.92
N GLY A 160 21.19 18.27 1.16
CA GLY A 160 20.50 19.03 0.10
C GLY A 160 19.55 18.23 -0.80
N LEU A 161 19.34 16.94 -0.53
CA LEU A 161 18.49 16.06 -1.32
C LEU A 161 17.49 15.27 -0.44
N PRO A 162 16.35 14.83 -0.97
CA PRO A 162 15.48 13.92 -0.24
C PRO A 162 16.22 12.63 0.17
N PRO A 163 15.98 12.09 1.38
CA PRO A 163 16.62 10.87 1.82
C PRO A 163 16.20 9.68 0.94
N LEU A 164 17.05 8.65 0.89
CA LEU A 164 16.68 7.37 0.26
C LEU A 164 16.23 6.39 1.32
N VAL A 165 15.10 5.74 1.06
CA VAL A 165 14.59 4.61 1.86
C VAL A 165 14.80 3.34 1.06
N TYR A 166 15.37 2.31 1.67
CA TYR A 166 15.56 1.03 1.02
C TYR A 166 15.46 -0.12 2.01
N THR A 167 15.12 -1.29 1.50
CA THR A 167 15.21 -2.55 2.25
C THR A 167 16.31 -3.39 1.61
N PRO A 168 17.32 -3.86 2.38
CA PRO A 168 18.37 -4.74 1.87
C PRO A 168 17.79 -6.02 1.27
N ARG A 169 18.51 -6.61 0.33
CA ARG A 169 18.07 -7.84 -0.38
C ARG A 169 18.20 -9.11 0.48
N PHE A 170 18.79 -9.01 1.63
CA PHE A 170 18.99 -10.09 2.62
C PHE A 170 19.23 -9.51 4.01
#